data_69ec8d8bf16e51384b3369dbfc6738b4
#
_entry.id   69ec8d8bf16e51384b3369dbfc6738b4
#
_cell.length_a   1.000
_cell.length_b   1.000
_cell.length_c   1.000
_cell.angle_alpha   90.00
_cell.angle_beta   90.00
_cell.angle_gamma   90.00
#
_symmetry.space_group_name_H-M   'P 1'
#
loop_
_entity.id
_entity.type
_entity.pdbx_description
1 polymer ?
#
loop_
_entity_poly.entity_id
_entity_poly.type
_entity_poly.pdbx_seq_one_letter_code
_entity_poly.pdbx_strand_id
1 'polypeptide(L)'
;MNIGVSPAILIERASEHFIKLGGEIKEYSPVGGVFILTSIGAALDLGDNQEPLTANVIIDSLGSNSPITRQQRLGTKPDGVCVVVGTCAAGYDPKTNVFGDCIYTNTPIQDKGKNGQMQYFWQSFPVGVGRNGVQLGSSDLKTTYMFTYMDAKQKRPTLEAIFEDYWKLLPLYQPSIENPESDLYVKRVFFAYFPTYKDSPLPSGFNRILAVGDASGLQSPLSFGGFGTMTRHLKRITDAVIEAVDHGMLSKEELSEINTYAPNLSASWLLQRSMSVRMGQLFVDPRFINRLLATNFEAMDSMGPRTTNPFLRDVVRFDGLVGSIARSLVSDPTHIPSILTWVGLPALLDWTGHMGMMGAYSALDNFVTPWLRPIGDRVLKSPEARYKLHRRMDAWKYGSGNDCNV
;
A
#
# COMPACT_ATOMS: atom_id res chain seq x y z
N MET A 1 -5.82 2.52 -17.68
CA MET A 1 -7.18 2.06 -17.37
C MET A 1 -7.12 1.37 -16.02
N ASN A 2 -7.89 1.84 -15.03
CA ASN A 2 -8.04 1.17 -13.74
C ASN A 2 -9.26 0.27 -13.80
N ILE A 3 -9.13 -0.97 -13.32
CA ILE A 3 -10.20 -1.96 -13.35
C ILE A 3 -10.61 -2.23 -11.91
N GLY A 4 -11.89 -2.05 -11.62
CA GLY A 4 -12.47 -2.48 -10.35
C GLY A 4 -12.63 -4.01 -10.33
N VAL A 5 -12.33 -4.62 -9.21
CA VAL A 5 -12.52 -6.05 -8.98
C VAL A 5 -13.47 -6.26 -7.80
N SER A 6 -14.26 -7.35 -7.85
CA SER A 6 -15.05 -7.79 -6.71
C SER A 6 -14.18 -8.70 -5.82
N PRO A 7 -13.88 -8.28 -4.58
CA PRO A 7 -13.08 -9.10 -3.68
C PRO A 7 -13.70 -10.48 -3.42
N ALA A 8 -15.02 -10.54 -3.28
CA ALA A 8 -15.73 -11.80 -3.03
C ALA A 8 -15.56 -12.81 -4.16
N ILE A 9 -15.75 -12.37 -5.41
CA ILE A 9 -15.56 -13.24 -6.59
C ILE A 9 -14.11 -13.66 -6.75
N LEU A 10 -13.17 -12.75 -6.47
CA LEU A 10 -11.74 -13.05 -6.55
C LEU A 10 -11.36 -14.14 -5.53
N ILE A 11 -11.81 -14.00 -4.28
CA ILE A 11 -11.55 -14.98 -3.20
C ILE A 11 -12.19 -16.32 -3.55
N GLU A 12 -13.44 -16.34 -4.00
CA GLU A 12 -14.14 -17.56 -4.42
C GLU A 12 -13.35 -18.32 -5.48
N ARG A 13 -12.96 -17.63 -6.57
CA ARG A 13 -12.18 -18.25 -7.66
C ARG A 13 -10.78 -18.70 -7.23
N ALA A 14 -10.12 -17.89 -6.39
CA ALA A 14 -8.80 -18.27 -5.86
C ALA A 14 -8.89 -19.50 -4.98
N SER A 15 -9.92 -19.58 -4.13
CA SER A 15 -10.18 -20.75 -3.26
C SER A 15 -10.49 -22.01 -4.06
N GLU A 16 -11.36 -21.93 -5.06
CA GLU A 16 -11.65 -23.05 -5.96
C GLU A 16 -10.39 -23.56 -6.67
N HIS A 17 -9.57 -22.64 -7.17
CA HIS A 17 -8.32 -22.99 -7.83
C HIS A 17 -7.32 -23.64 -6.87
N PHE A 18 -7.20 -23.11 -5.65
CA PHE A 18 -6.33 -23.63 -4.61
C PHE A 18 -6.72 -25.08 -4.22
N ILE A 19 -8.02 -25.34 -4.00
CA ILE A 19 -8.52 -26.68 -3.70
C ILE A 19 -8.28 -27.62 -4.88
N LYS A 20 -8.52 -27.17 -6.11
CA LYS A 20 -8.28 -27.98 -7.32
C LYS A 20 -6.80 -28.39 -7.46
N LEU A 21 -5.88 -27.59 -6.95
CA LEU A 21 -4.44 -27.91 -6.91
C LEU A 21 -4.03 -28.77 -5.71
N GLY A 22 -4.97 -29.23 -4.89
CA GLY A 22 -4.71 -30.08 -3.71
C GLY A 22 -4.50 -29.28 -2.41
N GLY A 23 -4.78 -28.00 -2.42
CA GLY A 23 -4.75 -27.19 -1.21
C GLY A 23 -5.93 -27.49 -0.28
N GLU A 24 -5.74 -27.35 1.02
CA GLU A 24 -6.76 -27.51 2.05
C GLU A 24 -7.09 -26.14 2.70
N ILE A 25 -8.38 -25.83 2.80
CA ILE A 25 -8.87 -24.62 3.49
C ILE A 25 -9.52 -25.05 4.80
N LYS A 26 -9.01 -24.55 5.93
CA LYS A 26 -9.59 -24.74 7.25
C LYS A 26 -10.24 -23.45 7.71
N GLU A 27 -11.54 -23.37 7.61
CA GLU A 27 -12.34 -22.26 8.12
C GLU A 27 -12.60 -22.43 9.63
N TYR A 28 -12.86 -21.31 10.30
CA TYR A 28 -13.20 -21.27 11.74
C TYR A 28 -12.15 -21.97 12.63
N SER A 29 -10.89 -21.97 12.20
CA SER A 29 -9.77 -22.57 12.91
C SER A 29 -8.89 -21.49 13.52
N PRO A 30 -9.17 -21.06 14.77
CA PRO A 30 -8.35 -20.06 15.42
C PRO A 30 -6.94 -20.59 15.65
N VAL A 31 -5.95 -19.75 15.38
CA VAL A 31 -4.53 -20.07 15.65
C VAL A 31 -4.16 -19.48 17.00
N GLY A 32 -3.90 -20.36 17.99
CA GLY A 32 -3.48 -19.98 19.33
C GLY A 32 -2.02 -19.57 19.43
N GLY A 33 -1.17 -20.17 18.58
CA GLY A 33 0.27 -19.89 18.57
C GLY A 33 0.98 -20.37 17.31
N VAL A 34 2.20 -19.88 17.15
CA VAL A 34 3.13 -20.32 16.10
C VAL A 34 4.43 -20.74 16.77
N PHE A 35 4.87 -21.98 16.52
CA PHE A 35 6.08 -22.54 17.06
C PHE A 35 7.08 -22.85 15.96
N ILE A 36 8.33 -22.47 16.19
CA ILE A 36 9.44 -22.77 15.27
C ILE A 36 10.14 -24.01 15.80
N LEU A 37 10.03 -25.10 15.04
CA LEU A 37 10.67 -26.37 15.31
C LEU A 37 11.95 -26.43 14.47
N THR A 38 13.08 -26.08 15.04
CA THR A 38 14.33 -25.82 14.32
C THR A 38 14.80 -26.93 13.38
N SER A 39 14.49 -28.17 13.68
CA SER A 39 14.91 -29.35 12.88
C SER A 39 13.82 -29.90 11.94
N ILE A 40 12.54 -29.61 12.22
CA ILE A 40 11.41 -30.28 11.56
C ILE A 40 10.55 -29.32 10.72
N GLY A 41 10.50 -28.03 11.08
CA GLY A 41 9.65 -27.06 10.42
C GLY A 41 9.13 -25.97 11.34
N ALA A 42 7.94 -25.49 11.04
CA ALA A 42 7.13 -24.62 11.90
C ALA A 42 5.80 -25.31 12.17
N ALA A 43 5.18 -25.01 13.29
CA ALA A 43 3.90 -25.56 13.68
C ALA A 43 2.91 -24.46 14.05
N LEU A 44 1.64 -24.64 13.66
CA LEU A 44 0.51 -23.83 14.08
C LEU A 44 -0.26 -24.60 15.15
N ASP A 45 -0.45 -23.96 16.30
CA ASP A 45 -1.34 -24.43 17.35
C ASP A 45 -2.78 -24.01 17.00
N LEU A 46 -3.65 -24.99 16.84
CA LEU A 46 -5.07 -24.77 16.52
C LEU A 46 -5.97 -24.81 17.78
N GLY A 47 -5.36 -24.84 18.97
CA GLY A 47 -6.07 -24.86 20.25
C GLY A 47 -6.42 -26.27 20.74
N ASP A 48 -7.23 -26.34 21.79
CA ASP A 48 -7.51 -27.54 22.55
C ASP A 48 -8.02 -28.69 21.68
N ASN A 49 -7.38 -29.85 21.84
CA ASN A 49 -7.70 -31.15 21.21
C ASN A 49 -7.47 -31.26 19.69
N GLN A 50 -6.71 -30.35 19.06
CA GLN A 50 -6.28 -30.50 17.68
C GLN A 50 -4.76 -30.75 17.60
N GLU A 51 -4.35 -31.65 16.72
CA GLU A 51 -2.92 -31.81 16.44
C GLU A 51 -2.38 -30.56 15.74
N PRO A 52 -1.20 -30.06 16.15
CA PRO A 52 -0.59 -28.90 15.49
C PRO A 52 -0.34 -29.16 14.00
N LEU A 53 -0.65 -28.20 13.16
CA LEU A 53 -0.30 -28.26 11.74
C LEU A 53 1.17 -27.94 11.56
N THR A 54 1.92 -28.82 10.92
CA THR A 54 3.35 -28.62 10.63
C THR A 54 3.57 -28.24 9.16
N ALA A 55 4.52 -27.35 8.91
CA ALA A 55 4.89 -26.90 7.58
C ALA A 55 6.39 -26.53 7.51
N ASN A 56 6.95 -26.52 6.31
CA ASN A 56 8.31 -26.00 6.08
C ASN A 56 8.39 -24.51 6.31
N VAL A 57 7.38 -23.77 5.87
CA VAL A 57 7.28 -22.30 5.99
C VAL A 57 5.83 -21.89 6.27
N ILE A 58 5.65 -20.85 7.06
CA ILE A 58 4.37 -20.20 7.34
C ILE A 58 4.36 -18.85 6.62
N ILE A 59 3.32 -18.62 5.84
CA ILE A 59 3.08 -17.32 5.19
C ILE A 59 2.05 -16.57 6.03
N ASP A 60 2.49 -15.49 6.65
CA ASP A 60 1.63 -14.59 7.42
C ASP A 60 0.98 -13.56 6.49
N SER A 61 -0.31 -13.69 6.24
CA SER A 61 -1.14 -12.78 5.47
C SER A 61 -2.27 -12.15 6.30
N LEU A 62 -2.09 -12.04 7.63
CA LEU A 62 -3.09 -11.53 8.58
C LEU A 62 -3.27 -10.00 8.52
N GLY A 63 -2.63 -9.34 7.55
CA GLY A 63 -2.75 -7.90 7.34
C GLY A 63 -2.04 -7.07 8.39
N SER A 64 -2.34 -5.77 8.43
CA SER A 64 -1.69 -4.78 9.30
C SER A 64 -1.85 -5.08 10.81
N ASN A 65 -2.81 -5.93 11.17
CA ASN A 65 -3.07 -6.32 12.56
C ASN A 65 -2.43 -7.66 12.94
N SER A 66 -1.60 -8.26 12.09
CA SER A 66 -0.92 -9.51 12.41
C SER A 66 -0.24 -9.46 13.79
N PRO A 67 -0.57 -10.40 14.69
CA PRO A 67 0.08 -10.49 16.00
C PRO A 67 1.58 -10.83 15.87
N ILE A 68 1.98 -11.54 14.81
CA ILE A 68 3.37 -11.88 14.53
C ILE A 68 4.18 -10.63 14.21
N THR A 69 3.69 -9.81 13.27
CA THR A 69 4.37 -8.55 12.92
C THR A 69 4.33 -7.52 14.03
N ARG A 70 3.25 -7.47 14.83
CA ARG A 70 3.18 -6.61 16.02
C ARG A 70 4.20 -7.02 17.08
N GLN A 71 4.39 -8.31 17.30
CA GLN A 71 5.45 -8.84 18.18
C GLN A 71 6.83 -8.46 17.67
N GLN A 72 7.09 -8.63 16.38
CA GLN A 72 8.37 -8.24 15.77
C GLN A 72 8.67 -6.75 15.91
N ARG A 73 7.66 -5.89 15.81
CA ARG A 73 7.78 -4.44 15.99
C ARG A 73 7.92 -3.99 17.44
N LEU A 74 7.83 -4.91 18.41
CA LEU A 74 8.01 -4.64 19.85
C LEU A 74 7.17 -3.45 20.36
N GLY A 75 5.95 -3.29 19.86
CA GLY A 75 5.06 -2.19 20.24
C GLY A 75 5.44 -0.82 19.66
N THR A 76 6.35 -0.76 18.70
CA THR A 76 6.68 0.48 17.99
C THR A 76 5.43 1.08 17.36
N LYS A 77 5.19 2.37 17.63
CA LYS A 77 4.07 3.10 17.03
C LYS A 77 4.34 3.36 15.56
N PRO A 78 3.30 3.36 14.71
CA PRO A 78 3.45 3.75 13.32
C PRO A 78 3.86 5.23 13.19
N ASP A 79 4.57 5.55 12.11
CA ASP A 79 4.97 6.92 11.77
C ASP A 79 3.79 7.75 11.28
N GLY A 80 2.78 7.10 10.73
CA GLY A 80 1.53 7.71 10.29
C GLY A 80 0.41 6.69 10.24
N VAL A 81 -0.79 7.19 10.06
CA VAL A 81 -2.01 6.38 9.91
C VAL A 81 -2.86 7.00 8.81
N CYS A 82 -3.32 6.18 7.89
CA CYS A 82 -4.44 6.53 7.02
C CYS A 82 -5.73 6.03 7.66
N VAL A 83 -6.68 6.91 7.85
CA VAL A 83 -8.01 6.57 8.37
C VAL A 83 -9.02 6.72 7.26
N VAL A 84 -9.87 5.71 7.10
CA VAL A 84 -10.85 5.62 6.02
C VAL A 84 -12.23 5.37 6.59
N VAL A 85 -13.20 6.12 6.11
CA VAL A 85 -14.63 5.88 6.32
C VAL A 85 -15.34 5.92 4.98
N GLY A 86 -16.43 5.17 4.83
CA GLY A 86 -17.14 5.18 3.58
C GLY A 86 -18.36 4.28 3.56
N THR A 87 -19.07 4.32 2.44
CA THR A 87 -20.24 3.49 2.21
C THR A 87 -20.24 2.87 0.82
N CYS A 88 -20.93 1.75 0.71
CA CYS A 88 -21.48 1.29 -0.56
C CYS A 88 -22.98 1.52 -0.48
N ALA A 89 -23.52 2.35 -1.38
CA ALA A 89 -24.92 2.75 -1.38
C ALA A 89 -25.51 2.73 -2.80
N ALA A 90 -26.81 2.49 -2.87
CA ALA A 90 -27.64 2.73 -4.07
C ALA A 90 -28.24 4.13 -4.01
N GLY A 91 -28.65 4.66 -5.16
CA GLY A 91 -29.27 5.98 -5.30
C GLY A 91 -28.47 6.94 -6.19
N TYR A 92 -27.31 6.51 -6.69
CA TYR A 92 -26.54 7.30 -7.65
C TYR A 92 -27.15 7.21 -9.06
N ASP A 93 -27.06 8.30 -9.83
CA ASP A 93 -27.52 8.30 -11.22
C ASP A 93 -26.67 7.34 -12.07
N PRO A 94 -27.27 6.26 -12.62
CA PRO A 94 -26.57 5.29 -13.42
C PRO A 94 -25.89 5.87 -14.67
N LYS A 95 -26.35 7.01 -15.19
CA LYS A 95 -25.76 7.65 -16.37
C LYS A 95 -24.43 8.29 -16.09
N THR A 96 -24.22 8.79 -14.87
CA THR A 96 -23.00 9.46 -14.43
C THR A 96 -22.10 8.54 -13.60
N ASN A 97 -22.64 7.45 -13.05
CA ASN A 97 -21.89 6.48 -12.24
C ASN A 97 -21.12 5.47 -13.12
N VAL A 98 -20.29 5.95 -14.03
CA VAL A 98 -19.53 5.13 -14.99
C VAL A 98 -18.02 5.13 -14.73
N PHE A 99 -17.53 6.13 -13.98
CA PHE A 99 -16.13 6.28 -13.62
C PHE A 99 -15.95 6.41 -12.11
N GLY A 100 -14.75 6.08 -11.65
CA GLY A 100 -14.31 6.29 -10.28
C GLY A 100 -13.20 7.32 -10.19
N ASP A 101 -12.98 7.84 -8.99
CA ASP A 101 -11.88 8.72 -8.66
C ASP A 101 -10.80 7.94 -7.91
N CYS A 102 -9.53 8.13 -8.30
CA CYS A 102 -8.40 7.55 -7.57
C CYS A 102 -8.05 8.37 -6.32
N ILE A 103 -8.07 9.69 -6.45
CA ILE A 103 -7.91 10.65 -5.36
C ILE A 103 -8.55 11.97 -5.77
N TYR A 104 -9.35 12.53 -4.89
CA TYR A 104 -9.99 13.80 -5.09
C TYR A 104 -10.02 14.59 -3.78
N THR A 105 -9.80 15.88 -3.84
CA THR A 105 -9.99 16.81 -2.72
C THR A 105 -10.34 18.20 -3.24
N ASN A 106 -11.37 18.79 -2.69
CA ASN A 106 -11.84 20.15 -3.02
C ASN A 106 -12.05 21.03 -1.78
N THR A 107 -11.90 20.44 -0.60
CA THR A 107 -12.08 21.17 0.66
C THR A 107 -10.73 21.69 1.17
N PRO A 108 -10.72 22.83 1.89
CA PRO A 108 -9.55 23.23 2.65
C PRO A 108 -9.31 22.28 3.82
N ILE A 109 -8.14 22.40 4.44
CA ILE A 109 -7.82 21.69 5.69
C ILE A 109 -8.89 22.02 6.73
N GLN A 110 -9.44 20.98 7.34
CA GLN A 110 -10.47 21.07 8.36
C GLN A 110 -9.84 21.24 9.75
N ASP A 111 -10.32 22.22 10.50
CA ASP A 111 -9.91 22.43 11.90
C ASP A 111 -10.89 21.72 12.85
N LYS A 112 -10.38 20.80 13.66
CA LYS A 112 -11.13 20.06 14.70
C LYS A 112 -10.76 20.51 16.10
N GLY A 113 -10.26 21.74 16.25
CA GLY A 113 -9.90 22.32 17.53
C GLY A 113 -8.83 21.50 18.26
N LYS A 114 -9.11 21.05 19.47
CA LYS A 114 -8.18 20.24 20.28
C LYS A 114 -7.78 18.90 19.65
N ASN A 115 -8.54 18.42 18.67
CA ASN A 115 -8.28 17.18 17.95
C ASN A 115 -7.38 17.41 16.71
N GLY A 116 -6.90 18.64 16.51
CA GLY A 116 -5.97 19.01 15.45
C GLY A 116 -6.65 19.29 14.12
N GLN A 117 -5.85 19.35 13.09
CA GLN A 117 -6.29 19.70 11.76
C GLN A 117 -6.04 18.52 10.81
N MET A 118 -6.83 18.41 9.73
CA MET A 118 -6.68 17.35 8.74
C MET A 118 -7.21 17.75 7.38
N GLN A 119 -6.65 17.14 6.35
CA GLN A 119 -7.16 17.21 4.98
C GLN A 119 -7.99 15.97 4.71
N TYR A 120 -9.14 16.13 4.09
CA TYR A 120 -9.95 15.02 3.59
C TYR A 120 -9.72 14.80 2.10
N PHE A 121 -9.66 13.53 1.74
CA PHE A 121 -9.56 13.03 0.38
C PHE A 121 -10.68 12.04 0.11
N TRP A 122 -11.04 11.92 -1.16
CA TRP A 122 -12.11 11.06 -1.62
C TRP A 122 -11.64 10.09 -2.67
N GLN A 123 -12.23 8.91 -2.65
CA GLN A 123 -12.19 7.92 -3.72
C GLN A 123 -13.60 7.40 -3.97
N SER A 124 -13.91 7.05 -5.21
CA SER A 124 -15.16 6.41 -5.54
C SER A 124 -14.99 5.35 -6.62
N PHE A 125 -15.85 4.35 -6.56
CA PHE A 125 -15.86 3.25 -7.52
C PHE A 125 -17.29 2.85 -7.84
N PRO A 126 -17.71 2.85 -9.14
CA PRO A 126 -18.96 2.24 -9.53
C PRO A 126 -18.98 0.75 -9.17
N VAL A 127 -20.09 0.25 -8.67
CA VAL A 127 -20.30 -1.16 -8.40
C VAL A 127 -21.17 -1.74 -9.49
N GLY A 128 -20.61 -2.54 -10.38
CA GLY A 128 -21.33 -2.95 -11.56
C GLY A 128 -20.99 -4.34 -12.11
N VAL A 129 -20.41 -5.22 -11.29
CA VAL A 129 -20.08 -6.57 -11.75
C VAL A 129 -20.95 -7.61 -11.04
N GLY A 130 -21.76 -8.33 -11.81
CA GLY A 130 -22.48 -9.50 -11.34
C GLY A 130 -21.55 -10.70 -11.07
N ARG A 131 -22.05 -11.69 -10.32
CA ARG A 131 -21.34 -12.95 -10.00
C ARG A 131 -20.75 -13.64 -11.23
N ASN A 132 -21.30 -13.42 -12.41
CA ASN A 132 -20.89 -14.07 -13.65
C ASN A 132 -19.79 -13.30 -14.41
N GLY A 133 -19.19 -12.25 -13.82
CA GLY A 133 -18.22 -11.41 -14.50
C GLY A 133 -18.80 -10.57 -15.65
N VAL A 134 -20.10 -10.63 -15.86
CA VAL A 134 -20.82 -9.80 -16.81
C VAL A 134 -20.93 -8.42 -16.20
N GLN A 135 -20.46 -7.40 -16.91
CA GLN A 135 -20.70 -6.01 -16.55
C GLN A 135 -22.20 -5.81 -16.53
N LEU A 136 -22.76 -5.74 -15.33
CA LEU A 136 -24.13 -5.28 -15.15
C LEU A 136 -24.11 -3.80 -15.51
N GLY A 137 -24.59 -3.43 -16.62
CA GLY A 137 -24.71 -2.07 -17.14
C GLY A 137 -24.52 -0.91 -16.14
N SER A 138 -24.96 0.27 -16.46
CA SER A 138 -24.95 1.38 -15.51
C SER A 138 -25.69 1.00 -14.23
N SER A 139 -25.00 1.00 -13.09
CA SER A 139 -25.55 0.67 -11.78
C SER A 139 -25.78 1.95 -10.97
N ASP A 140 -26.83 1.98 -10.19
CA ASP A 140 -27.06 3.00 -9.17
C ASP A 140 -26.20 2.80 -7.91
N LEU A 141 -25.43 1.69 -7.85
CA LEU A 141 -24.55 1.37 -6.75
C LEU A 141 -23.18 2.02 -6.92
N LYS A 142 -22.71 2.71 -5.89
CA LYS A 142 -21.37 3.30 -5.83
C LYS A 142 -20.76 3.05 -4.44
N THR A 143 -19.47 2.75 -4.43
CA THR A 143 -18.67 2.79 -3.21
C THR A 143 -17.94 4.13 -3.17
N THR A 144 -18.06 4.86 -2.07
CA THR A 144 -17.36 6.11 -1.82
C THR A 144 -16.58 6.01 -0.51
N TYR A 145 -15.34 6.49 -0.51
CA TYR A 145 -14.50 6.59 0.67
C TYR A 145 -14.09 8.04 0.90
N MET A 146 -14.14 8.45 2.14
CA MET A 146 -13.41 9.63 2.60
C MET A 146 -12.25 9.17 3.50
N PHE A 147 -11.06 9.66 3.25
CA PHE A 147 -9.89 9.28 4.03
C PHE A 147 -9.02 10.48 4.38
N THR A 148 -8.18 10.31 5.37
CA THR A 148 -7.24 11.32 5.83
C THR A 148 -5.95 10.67 6.32
N TYR A 149 -4.84 11.37 6.13
CA TYR A 149 -3.55 10.98 6.70
C TYR A 149 -3.29 11.75 7.99
N MET A 150 -2.90 11.03 9.03
CA MET A 150 -2.63 11.60 10.35
C MET A 150 -1.33 11.04 10.92
N ASP A 151 -0.73 11.80 11.84
CA ASP A 151 0.27 11.24 12.75
C ASP A 151 -0.40 10.36 13.82
N ALA A 152 0.29 9.32 14.30
CA ALA A 152 -0.20 8.39 15.32
C ALA A 152 -0.14 9.00 16.73
N LYS A 153 -0.72 10.19 16.91
CA LYS A 153 -0.79 10.90 18.19
C LYS A 153 -2.12 10.66 18.89
N GLN A 154 -2.10 10.79 20.21
CA GLN A 154 -3.34 10.82 20.99
C GLN A 154 -4.18 12.05 20.65
N LYS A 155 -5.48 11.98 20.93
CA LYS A 155 -6.45 13.07 20.73
C LYS A 155 -6.73 13.42 19.27
N ARG A 156 -6.48 12.51 18.34
CA ARG A 156 -7.02 12.63 16.98
C ARG A 156 -8.53 12.33 16.99
N PRO A 157 -9.31 12.81 16.00
CA PRO A 157 -10.73 12.51 15.88
C PRO A 157 -11.00 11.01 15.84
N THR A 158 -12.12 10.59 16.39
CA THR A 158 -12.58 9.21 16.33
C THR A 158 -13.10 8.88 14.93
N LEU A 159 -13.24 7.59 14.61
CA LEU A 159 -13.83 7.14 13.35
C LEU A 159 -15.25 7.65 13.17
N GLU A 160 -16.04 7.69 14.26
CA GLU A 160 -17.41 8.21 14.26
C GLU A 160 -17.45 9.69 13.87
N ALA A 161 -16.56 10.51 14.48
CA ALA A 161 -16.51 11.93 14.16
C ALA A 161 -16.08 12.18 12.69
N ILE A 162 -15.18 11.36 12.15
CA ILE A 162 -14.80 11.42 10.74
C ILE A 162 -15.96 10.96 9.84
N PHE A 163 -16.75 9.97 10.28
CA PHE A 163 -17.91 9.50 9.54
C PHE A 163 -19.08 10.50 9.53
N GLU A 164 -19.24 11.28 10.61
CA GLU A 164 -20.16 12.42 10.60
C GLU A 164 -19.73 13.49 9.58
N ASP A 165 -18.42 13.76 9.47
CA ASP A 165 -17.89 14.66 8.44
C ASP A 165 -18.10 14.09 7.03
N TYR A 166 -17.97 12.78 6.85
CA TYR A 166 -18.25 12.12 5.58
C TYR A 166 -19.67 12.46 5.08
N TRP A 167 -20.69 12.31 5.94
CA TRP A 167 -22.06 12.62 5.57
C TRP A 167 -22.28 14.10 5.26
N LYS A 168 -21.67 14.99 6.02
CA LYS A 168 -21.76 16.45 5.80
C LYS A 168 -21.09 16.89 4.51
N LEU A 169 -19.99 16.23 4.12
CA LEU A 169 -19.17 16.64 2.98
C LEU A 169 -19.49 15.85 1.70
N LEU A 170 -20.23 14.75 1.80
CA LEU A 170 -20.60 13.94 0.64
C LEU A 170 -21.33 14.73 -0.46
N PRO A 171 -22.25 15.65 -0.18
CA PRO A 171 -22.88 16.48 -1.21
C PRO A 171 -21.92 17.40 -1.96
N LEU A 172 -20.84 17.84 -1.31
CA LEU A 172 -19.78 18.63 -1.97
C LEU A 172 -18.92 17.78 -2.91
N TYR A 173 -18.79 16.50 -2.62
CA TYR A 173 -18.04 15.55 -3.43
C TYR A 173 -18.90 14.94 -4.54
N GLN A 174 -20.14 14.59 -4.23
CA GLN A 174 -21.11 14.00 -5.15
C GLN A 174 -22.34 14.92 -5.24
N PRO A 175 -22.30 15.97 -6.08
CA PRO A 175 -23.39 17.00 -6.10
C PRO A 175 -24.76 16.49 -6.52
N SER A 176 -24.86 15.31 -7.11
CA SER A 176 -26.12 14.64 -7.41
C SER A 176 -26.85 14.11 -6.17
N ILE A 177 -26.18 14.08 -5.02
CA ILE A 177 -26.72 13.64 -3.74
C ILE A 177 -26.88 14.87 -2.86
N GLU A 178 -28.07 15.45 -2.84
CA GLU A 178 -28.35 16.67 -2.07
C GLU A 178 -28.58 16.35 -0.59
N ASN A 179 -29.33 15.31 -0.32
CA ASN A 179 -29.59 14.84 1.02
C ASN A 179 -29.27 13.34 1.15
N PRO A 180 -28.07 13.01 1.66
CA PRO A 180 -27.63 11.62 1.76
C PRO A 180 -28.58 10.69 2.53
N GLU A 181 -29.32 11.20 3.51
CA GLU A 181 -30.27 10.41 4.33
C GLU A 181 -31.47 9.92 3.53
N SER A 182 -31.98 10.76 2.60
CA SER A 182 -33.16 10.44 1.75
C SER A 182 -32.74 9.84 0.40
N ASP A 183 -31.62 10.27 -0.15
CA ASP A 183 -31.23 9.98 -1.54
C ASP A 183 -30.48 8.65 -1.65
N LEU A 184 -29.88 8.17 -0.55
CA LEU A 184 -29.05 6.98 -0.55
C LEU A 184 -29.66 5.83 0.27
N TYR A 185 -29.62 4.65 -0.32
CA TYR A 185 -29.86 3.41 0.40
C TYR A 185 -28.56 2.69 0.69
N VAL A 186 -28.07 2.81 1.92
CA VAL A 186 -26.78 2.25 2.36
C VAL A 186 -26.84 0.73 2.43
N LYS A 187 -25.99 0.06 1.68
CA LYS A 187 -25.82 -1.40 1.67
C LYS A 187 -24.72 -1.86 2.63
N ARG A 188 -23.67 -1.06 2.78
CA ARG A 188 -22.51 -1.37 3.62
C ARG A 188 -21.82 -0.09 4.08
N VAL A 189 -21.33 -0.10 5.30
CA VAL A 189 -20.48 0.94 5.88
C VAL A 189 -19.08 0.39 6.04
N PHE A 190 -18.06 1.23 5.82
CA PHE A 190 -16.67 0.87 5.95
C PHE A 190 -15.98 1.76 6.97
N PHE A 191 -15.22 1.13 7.84
CA PHE A 191 -14.28 1.76 8.75
C PHE A 191 -12.97 1.03 8.65
N ALA A 192 -11.90 1.75 8.36
CA ALA A 192 -10.57 1.16 8.28
C ALA A 192 -9.50 2.14 8.76
N TYR A 193 -8.40 1.60 9.21
CA TYR A 193 -7.18 2.34 9.43
C TYR A 193 -5.98 1.53 8.95
N PHE A 194 -5.03 2.21 8.34
CA PHE A 194 -3.83 1.60 7.80
C PHE A 194 -2.62 2.27 8.43
N PRO A 195 -1.87 1.56 9.30
CA PRO A 195 -0.65 2.09 9.85
C PRO A 195 0.43 2.14 8.77
N THR A 196 1.25 3.17 8.80
CA THR A 196 2.42 3.31 7.95
C THR A 196 3.67 3.38 8.79
N TYR A 197 4.70 2.71 8.28
CA TYR A 197 6.02 2.71 8.88
C TYR A 197 7.03 3.13 7.82
N LYS A 198 7.90 4.05 8.19
CA LYS A 198 8.97 4.54 7.32
C LYS A 198 9.90 3.42 6.86
N ASP A 199 10.15 2.47 7.74
CA ASP A 199 11.03 1.33 7.51
C ASP A 199 10.27 0.13 6.90
N SER A 200 9.52 0.35 5.85
CA SER A 200 8.80 -0.70 5.10
C SER A 200 9.56 -1.10 3.84
N PRO A 201 9.45 -2.37 3.38
CA PRO A 201 8.75 -3.48 4.03
C PRO A 201 9.49 -4.02 5.25
N LEU A 202 8.75 -4.74 6.11
CA LEU A 202 9.31 -5.37 7.30
C LEU A 202 10.07 -6.65 6.90
N PRO A 203 11.38 -6.78 7.17
CA PRO A 203 12.11 -8.02 6.96
C PRO A 203 11.58 -9.14 7.87
N SER A 204 11.86 -10.40 7.57
CA SER A 204 11.42 -11.51 8.42
C SER A 204 12.08 -11.45 9.80
N GLY A 205 11.28 -11.51 10.86
CA GLY A 205 11.77 -11.50 12.24
C GLY A 205 12.03 -12.87 12.83
N PHE A 206 11.50 -13.92 12.18
CA PHE A 206 11.53 -15.29 12.67
C PHE A 206 11.91 -16.26 11.55
N ASN A 207 12.60 -17.34 11.91
CA ASN A 207 12.86 -18.43 10.97
C ASN A 207 11.53 -19.02 10.50
N ARG A 208 11.44 -19.46 9.25
CA ARG A 208 10.29 -20.15 8.68
C ARG A 208 8.97 -19.36 8.68
N ILE A 209 9.00 -18.07 8.93
CA ILE A 209 7.83 -17.19 8.87
C ILE A 209 8.10 -16.03 7.93
N LEU A 210 7.28 -15.89 6.90
CA LEU A 210 7.33 -14.79 5.95
C LEU A 210 6.01 -14.02 5.98
N ALA A 211 6.06 -12.75 6.36
CA ALA A 211 4.92 -11.84 6.21
C ALA A 211 4.77 -11.39 4.77
N VAL A 212 3.54 -11.32 4.26
CA VAL A 212 3.21 -10.85 2.91
C VAL A 212 2.08 -9.82 2.95
N GLY A 213 1.94 -9.05 1.88
CA GLY A 213 0.92 -8.01 1.78
C GLY A 213 1.03 -6.99 2.90
N ASP A 214 -0.11 -6.59 3.47
CA ASP A 214 -0.17 -5.58 4.53
C ASP A 214 0.54 -6.00 5.83
N ALA A 215 0.66 -7.31 6.08
CA ALA A 215 1.42 -7.80 7.22
C ALA A 215 2.91 -7.47 7.11
N SER A 216 3.47 -7.47 5.90
CA SER A 216 4.87 -7.06 5.65
C SER A 216 5.05 -5.56 5.51
N GLY A 217 3.99 -4.78 5.35
CA GLY A 217 4.06 -3.36 5.03
C GLY A 217 4.57 -3.09 3.61
N LEU A 218 4.34 -4.02 2.69
CA LEU A 218 4.79 -3.89 1.29
C LEU A 218 3.92 -2.91 0.48
N GLN A 219 2.70 -2.61 0.94
CA GLN A 219 1.84 -1.61 0.30
C GLN A 219 2.46 -0.22 0.37
N SER A 220 2.21 0.56 -0.67
CA SER A 220 2.62 1.96 -0.67
C SER A 220 1.88 2.76 0.42
N PRO A 221 2.59 3.57 1.17
CA PRO A 221 1.98 4.44 2.17
C PRO A 221 1.14 5.57 1.56
N LEU A 222 1.18 5.76 0.23
CA LEU A 222 0.48 6.82 -0.46
C LEU A 222 -0.96 6.44 -0.81
N SER A 223 -1.20 5.24 -1.36
CA SER A 223 -2.52 4.82 -1.83
C SER A 223 -3.12 3.68 -1.02
N PHE A 224 -2.31 2.95 -0.26
CA PHE A 224 -2.70 1.71 0.41
C PHE A 224 -3.33 0.68 -0.55
N GLY A 225 -2.87 0.69 -1.79
CA GLY A 225 -3.32 -0.20 -2.85
C GLY A 225 -2.88 -1.65 -2.66
N GLY A 226 -3.27 -2.27 -1.53
CA GLY A 226 -2.82 -3.62 -1.14
C GLY A 226 -3.00 -4.66 -2.23
N PHE A 227 -4.15 -4.66 -2.93
CA PHE A 227 -4.40 -5.58 -4.04
C PHE A 227 -3.44 -5.35 -5.22
N GLY A 228 -3.22 -4.09 -5.61
CA GLY A 228 -2.27 -3.74 -6.67
C GLY A 228 -0.84 -4.16 -6.31
N THR A 229 -0.44 -3.91 -5.09
CA THR A 229 0.87 -4.31 -4.57
C THR A 229 1.03 -5.83 -4.52
N MET A 230 0.02 -6.56 -4.02
CA MET A 230 0.05 -8.03 -4.00
C MET A 230 0.21 -8.61 -5.41
N THR A 231 -0.57 -8.14 -6.38
CA THR A 231 -0.47 -8.62 -7.76
C THR A 231 0.88 -8.28 -8.40
N ARG A 232 1.41 -7.09 -8.13
CA ARG A 232 2.73 -6.65 -8.61
C ARG A 232 3.85 -7.55 -8.10
N HIS A 233 3.81 -7.92 -6.84
CA HIS A 233 4.87 -8.69 -6.18
C HIS A 233 4.63 -10.20 -6.16
N LEU A 234 3.44 -10.69 -6.59
CA LEU A 234 3.03 -12.08 -6.46
C LEU A 234 4.06 -13.04 -7.06
N LYS A 235 4.41 -12.86 -8.33
CA LYS A 235 5.37 -13.74 -9.00
C LYS A 235 6.74 -13.72 -8.30
N ARG A 236 7.27 -12.54 -7.97
CA ARG A 236 8.57 -12.40 -7.30
C ARG A 236 8.59 -13.13 -5.96
N ILE A 237 7.56 -12.93 -5.14
CA ILE A 237 7.46 -13.57 -3.81
C ILE A 237 7.29 -15.07 -3.94
N THR A 238 6.43 -15.53 -4.86
CA THR A 238 6.20 -16.96 -5.07
C THR A 238 7.46 -17.68 -5.54
N ASP A 239 8.15 -17.14 -6.56
CA ASP A 239 9.40 -17.72 -7.05
C ASP A 239 10.46 -17.78 -5.93
N ALA A 240 10.55 -16.73 -5.13
CA ALA A 240 11.50 -16.65 -4.03
C ALA A 240 11.21 -17.65 -2.90
N VAL A 241 9.93 -17.83 -2.56
CA VAL A 241 9.49 -18.80 -1.54
C VAL A 241 9.75 -20.22 -2.01
N ILE A 242 9.44 -20.54 -3.27
CA ILE A 242 9.71 -21.86 -3.85
C ILE A 242 11.22 -22.16 -3.79
N GLU A 243 12.04 -21.22 -4.29
CA GLU A 243 13.50 -21.38 -4.27
C GLU A 243 14.04 -21.55 -2.84
N ALA A 244 13.48 -20.81 -1.86
CA ALA A 244 13.87 -20.91 -0.47
C ALA A 244 13.50 -22.27 0.14
N VAL A 245 12.30 -22.79 -0.16
CA VAL A 245 11.82 -24.10 0.32
C VAL A 245 12.64 -25.23 -0.30
N ASP A 246 12.87 -25.21 -1.60
CA ASP A 246 13.58 -26.25 -2.34
C ASP A 246 15.03 -26.43 -1.87
N HIS A 247 15.62 -25.34 -1.38
CA HIS A 247 17.01 -25.36 -0.92
C HIS A 247 17.17 -25.23 0.60
N GLY A 248 16.09 -25.27 1.37
CA GLY A 248 16.10 -25.20 2.83
C GLY A 248 16.54 -23.83 3.41
N MET A 249 16.46 -22.77 2.62
CA MET A 249 16.85 -21.39 2.99
C MET A 249 15.72 -20.66 3.72
N LEU A 250 15.41 -21.12 4.92
CA LEU A 250 14.25 -20.71 5.70
C LEU A 250 14.61 -20.01 7.02
N SER A 251 15.87 -19.61 7.18
CA SER A 251 16.26 -18.73 8.30
C SER A 251 15.65 -17.32 8.12
N LYS A 252 15.57 -16.58 9.21
CA LYS A 252 15.06 -15.19 9.16
C LYS A 252 15.93 -14.30 8.26
N GLU A 253 17.24 -14.55 8.21
CA GLU A 253 18.17 -13.82 7.38
C GLU A 253 17.90 -14.08 5.89
N GLU A 254 17.67 -15.33 5.50
CA GLU A 254 17.39 -15.72 4.11
C GLU A 254 15.98 -15.26 3.67
N LEU A 255 14.98 -15.42 4.51
CA LEU A 255 13.62 -14.92 4.23
C LEU A 255 13.57 -13.38 4.19
N SER A 256 14.43 -12.69 4.93
CA SER A 256 14.53 -11.22 4.88
C SER A 256 14.98 -10.72 3.51
N GLU A 257 15.70 -11.53 2.74
CA GLU A 257 16.09 -11.18 1.36
C GLU A 257 14.88 -11.11 0.41
N ILE A 258 13.73 -11.65 0.78
CA ILE A 258 12.46 -11.51 0.03
C ILE A 258 11.83 -10.14 0.27
N ASN A 259 11.80 -9.68 1.52
CA ASN A 259 11.25 -8.40 1.95
C ASN A 259 12.36 -7.41 2.29
N THR A 260 13.26 -7.18 1.35
CA THR A 260 14.38 -6.24 1.52
C THR A 260 13.92 -4.79 1.48
N TYR A 261 14.79 -3.91 1.92
CA TYR A 261 14.61 -2.47 1.82
C TYR A 261 14.19 -2.03 0.41
N ALA A 262 13.11 -1.26 0.35
CA ALA A 262 12.51 -0.74 -0.88
C ALA A 262 12.52 0.81 -0.86
N PRO A 263 13.54 1.46 -1.41
CA PRO A 263 13.69 2.92 -1.33
C PRO A 263 12.52 3.69 -1.94
N ASN A 264 11.81 3.12 -2.93
CA ASN A 264 10.60 3.75 -3.49
C ASN A 264 9.45 3.81 -2.48
N LEU A 265 9.31 2.83 -1.57
CA LEU A 265 8.31 2.89 -0.50
C LEU A 265 8.67 3.95 0.54
N SER A 266 9.95 4.00 0.94
CA SER A 266 10.43 5.03 1.86
C SER A 266 10.32 6.44 1.26
N ALA A 267 10.57 6.60 -0.06
CA ALA A 267 10.34 7.85 -0.76
C ALA A 267 8.84 8.23 -0.79
N SER A 268 7.95 7.26 -1.00
CA SER A 268 6.50 7.47 -0.99
C SER A 268 5.98 7.91 0.39
N TRP A 269 6.65 7.53 1.47
CA TRP A 269 6.29 7.96 2.82
C TRP A 269 6.35 9.48 3.00
N LEU A 270 7.34 10.17 2.40
CA LEU A 270 7.38 11.63 2.47
C LEU A 270 6.19 12.28 1.73
N LEU A 271 5.75 11.69 0.61
CA LEU A 271 4.56 12.17 -0.10
C LEU A 271 3.33 12.06 0.81
N GLN A 272 3.12 10.93 1.46
CA GLN A 272 2.06 10.79 2.47
C GLN A 272 2.19 11.84 3.59
N ARG A 273 3.40 12.02 4.13
CA ARG A 273 3.65 12.99 5.19
C ARG A 273 3.34 14.41 4.76
N SER A 274 3.61 14.77 3.51
CA SER A 274 3.29 16.09 2.96
C SER A 274 1.79 16.34 2.80
N MET A 275 0.99 15.29 2.72
CA MET A 275 -0.48 15.34 2.67
C MET A 275 -1.14 15.27 4.06
N SER A 276 -0.36 15.24 5.13
CA SER A 276 -0.85 15.23 6.50
C SER A 276 -0.59 16.54 7.24
N VAL A 277 -1.49 16.91 8.15
CA VAL A 277 -1.26 18.00 9.09
C VAL A 277 -0.86 17.40 10.44
N ARG A 278 0.32 17.75 10.94
CA ARG A 278 0.81 17.23 12.22
C ARG A 278 0.10 17.88 13.40
N MET A 279 -0.12 17.12 14.45
CA MET A 279 -0.64 17.69 15.69
C MET A 279 0.32 18.76 16.23
N GLY A 280 -0.21 19.97 16.47
CA GLY A 280 0.57 21.12 16.98
C GLY A 280 1.42 21.81 15.91
N GLN A 281 1.16 21.62 14.62
CA GLN A 281 1.82 22.36 13.56
C GLN A 281 1.44 23.84 13.64
N LEU A 282 2.45 24.71 13.77
CA LEU A 282 2.24 26.14 14.03
C LEU A 282 1.71 26.92 12.83
N PHE A 283 2.20 26.58 11.64
CA PHE A 283 1.79 27.26 10.40
C PHE A 283 1.08 26.26 9.51
N VAL A 284 -0.20 26.49 9.30
CA VAL A 284 -1.05 25.68 8.43
C VAL A 284 -1.70 26.58 7.40
N ASP A 285 -1.24 26.48 6.15
CA ASP A 285 -1.94 27.06 5.02
C ASP A 285 -3.12 26.14 4.66
N PRO A 286 -4.35 26.62 4.74
CA PRO A 286 -5.54 25.79 4.53
C PRO A 286 -5.64 25.13 3.14
N ARG A 287 -4.91 25.66 2.15
CA ARG A 287 -4.94 25.16 0.76
C ARG A 287 -3.61 24.55 0.31
N PHE A 288 -2.65 24.39 1.22
CA PHE A 288 -1.32 23.88 0.88
C PHE A 288 -1.40 22.52 0.19
N ILE A 289 -2.16 21.57 0.78
CA ILE A 289 -2.25 20.21 0.27
C ILE A 289 -2.94 20.17 -1.10
N ASN A 290 -3.98 20.99 -1.30
CA ASN A 290 -4.66 21.10 -2.60
C ASN A 290 -3.70 21.60 -3.69
N ARG A 291 -2.91 22.65 -3.39
CA ARG A 291 -1.89 23.14 -4.33
C ARG A 291 -0.79 22.10 -4.56
N LEU A 292 -0.33 21.43 -3.51
CA LEU A 292 0.68 20.37 -3.60
C LEU A 292 0.26 19.28 -4.61
N LEU A 293 -0.97 18.80 -4.49
CA LEU A 293 -1.51 17.79 -5.40
C LEU A 293 -1.64 18.35 -6.83
N ALA A 294 -2.24 19.52 -7.00
CA ALA A 294 -2.41 20.13 -8.31
C ALA A 294 -1.06 20.28 -9.04
N THR A 295 -0.07 20.90 -8.38
CA THR A 295 1.28 21.11 -8.97
C THR A 295 1.96 19.78 -9.33
N ASN A 296 1.86 18.76 -8.46
CA ASN A 296 2.48 17.47 -8.75
C ASN A 296 1.78 16.72 -9.90
N PHE A 297 0.46 16.72 -9.94
CA PHE A 297 -0.28 16.09 -11.04
C PHE A 297 -0.08 16.81 -12.37
N GLU A 298 -0.08 18.14 -12.39
CA GLU A 298 0.25 18.94 -13.58
C GLU A 298 1.67 18.64 -14.09
N ALA A 299 2.65 18.58 -13.18
CA ALA A 299 4.01 18.21 -13.53
C ALA A 299 4.08 16.82 -14.16
N MET A 300 3.45 15.82 -13.55
CA MET A 300 3.42 14.45 -14.05
C MET A 300 2.69 14.35 -15.41
N ASP A 301 1.56 15.03 -15.55
CA ASP A 301 0.79 15.04 -16.81
C ASP A 301 1.59 15.65 -17.94
N SER A 302 2.30 16.77 -17.69
CA SER A 302 3.19 17.40 -18.67
C SER A 302 4.33 16.48 -19.16
N MET A 303 4.69 15.45 -18.38
CA MET A 303 5.68 14.45 -18.72
C MET A 303 5.09 13.23 -19.46
N GLY A 304 3.76 13.14 -19.47
CA GLY A 304 3.00 12.12 -20.20
C GLY A 304 2.89 10.77 -19.49
N PRO A 305 2.29 9.79 -20.21
CA PRO A 305 1.89 8.50 -19.62
C PRO A 305 3.02 7.66 -19.00
N ARG A 306 4.26 7.86 -19.45
CA ARG A 306 5.42 7.17 -18.85
C ARG A 306 5.66 7.50 -17.39
N THR A 307 5.20 8.66 -16.95
CA THR A 307 5.31 9.12 -15.57
C THR A 307 4.00 8.89 -14.81
N THR A 308 2.86 9.26 -15.41
CA THR A 308 1.56 9.18 -14.75
C THR A 308 1.08 7.75 -14.58
N ASN A 309 1.25 6.86 -15.56
CA ASN A 309 0.75 5.50 -15.46
C ASN A 309 1.37 4.66 -14.34
N PRO A 310 2.72 4.64 -14.14
CA PRO A 310 3.30 3.97 -12.97
C PRO A 310 2.79 4.54 -11.66
N PHE A 311 2.74 5.86 -11.53
CA PHE A 311 2.25 6.54 -10.32
C PHE A 311 0.80 6.16 -9.99
N LEU A 312 -0.09 6.16 -10.98
CA LEU A 312 -1.49 5.72 -10.83
C LEU A 312 -1.63 4.21 -10.54
N ARG A 313 -0.60 3.42 -10.78
CA ARG A 313 -0.48 2.01 -10.37
C ARG A 313 0.23 1.85 -9.03
N ASP A 314 0.42 2.95 -8.31
CA ASP A 314 1.10 2.99 -7.02
C ASP A 314 2.58 2.62 -7.07
N VAL A 315 3.23 2.90 -8.19
CA VAL A 315 4.66 2.67 -8.38
C VAL A 315 5.39 4.00 -8.57
N VAL A 316 6.10 4.43 -7.55
CA VAL A 316 7.01 5.58 -7.68
C VAL A 316 8.29 5.12 -8.35
N ARG A 317 8.56 5.65 -9.55
CA ARG A 317 9.78 5.42 -10.32
C ARG A 317 10.78 6.54 -10.07
N PHE A 318 12.07 6.23 -10.10
CA PHE A 318 13.13 7.22 -9.90
C PHE A 318 13.10 8.32 -10.97
N ASP A 319 13.05 7.96 -12.26
CA ASP A 319 13.03 8.90 -13.37
C ASP A 319 11.80 9.82 -13.34
N GLY A 320 10.62 9.25 -13.06
CA GLY A 320 9.38 10.00 -12.91
C GLY A 320 9.41 10.96 -11.72
N LEU A 321 9.94 10.52 -10.57
CA LEU A 321 10.05 11.36 -9.37
C LEU A 321 10.98 12.55 -9.59
N VAL A 322 12.18 12.31 -10.11
CA VAL A 322 13.15 13.39 -10.38
C VAL A 322 12.61 14.36 -11.43
N GLY A 323 12.02 13.84 -12.50
CA GLY A 323 11.42 14.67 -13.54
C GLY A 323 10.26 15.53 -13.03
N SER A 324 9.37 14.96 -12.20
CA SER A 324 8.25 15.70 -11.61
C SER A 324 8.73 16.82 -10.68
N ILE A 325 9.75 16.56 -9.86
CA ILE A 325 10.37 17.60 -9.00
C ILE A 325 10.96 18.73 -9.85
N ALA A 326 11.72 18.38 -10.88
CA ALA A 326 12.32 19.39 -11.76
C ALA A 326 11.26 20.25 -12.48
N ARG A 327 10.17 19.60 -12.95
CA ARG A 327 9.03 20.33 -13.56
C ARG A 327 8.33 21.23 -12.55
N SER A 328 8.05 20.73 -11.36
CA SER A 328 7.41 21.51 -10.29
C SER A 328 8.24 22.73 -9.90
N LEU A 329 9.58 22.62 -9.86
CA LEU A 329 10.47 23.76 -9.60
C LEU A 329 10.42 24.83 -10.70
N VAL A 330 10.23 24.42 -11.95
CA VAL A 330 10.13 25.36 -13.08
C VAL A 330 8.77 26.05 -13.09
N SER A 331 7.67 25.30 -12.83
CA SER A 331 6.31 25.85 -12.83
C SER A 331 5.99 26.67 -11.58
N ASP A 332 6.48 26.24 -10.42
CA ASP A 332 6.32 26.93 -9.14
C ASP A 332 7.62 26.86 -8.31
N PRO A 333 8.52 27.85 -8.43
CA PRO A 333 9.76 27.89 -7.65
C PRO A 333 9.56 27.91 -6.14
N THR A 334 8.37 28.29 -5.66
CA THR A 334 8.04 28.32 -4.22
C THR A 334 7.59 26.98 -3.68
N HIS A 335 7.36 26.01 -4.56
CA HIS A 335 6.82 24.68 -4.21
C HIS A 335 7.74 23.91 -3.23
N ILE A 336 9.03 23.77 -3.56
CA ILE A 336 9.98 23.04 -2.72
C ILE A 336 10.25 23.73 -1.36
N PRO A 337 10.49 25.06 -1.30
CA PRO A 337 10.53 25.77 -0.02
C PRO A 337 9.27 25.59 0.83
N SER A 338 8.09 25.55 0.20
CA SER A 338 6.83 25.32 0.90
C SER A 338 6.75 23.90 1.48
N ILE A 339 7.20 22.89 0.74
CA ILE A 339 7.30 21.50 1.25
C ILE A 339 8.29 21.44 2.43
N LEU A 340 9.45 22.08 2.31
CA LEU A 340 10.45 22.11 3.38
C LEU A 340 9.89 22.68 4.69
N THR A 341 9.17 23.81 4.62
CA THR A 341 8.52 24.40 5.79
C THR A 341 7.43 23.49 6.36
N TRP A 342 6.74 22.74 5.51
CA TRP A 342 5.66 21.86 5.88
C TRP A 342 6.14 20.57 6.56
N VAL A 343 7.08 19.85 5.94
CA VAL A 343 7.56 18.54 6.45
C VAL A 343 8.74 18.64 7.40
N GLY A 344 9.51 19.70 7.31
CA GLY A 344 10.71 19.99 8.10
C GLY A 344 12.00 19.40 7.51
N LEU A 345 13.13 20.07 7.79
CA LEU A 345 14.44 19.70 7.25
C LEU A 345 14.88 18.26 7.56
N PRO A 346 14.71 17.72 8.78
CA PRO A 346 15.13 16.34 9.06
C PRO A 346 14.42 15.30 8.18
N ALA A 347 13.12 15.46 7.93
CA ALA A 347 12.38 14.54 7.07
C ALA A 347 12.82 14.65 5.61
N LEU A 348 13.14 15.87 5.14
CA LEU A 348 13.62 16.05 3.79
C LEU A 348 15.03 15.47 3.57
N LEU A 349 15.93 15.63 4.54
CA LEU A 349 17.28 15.04 4.48
C LEU A 349 17.25 13.51 4.46
N ASP A 350 16.43 12.92 5.30
CA ASP A 350 16.20 11.48 5.32
C ASP A 350 15.65 10.99 3.96
N TRP A 351 14.66 11.71 3.44
CA TRP A 351 14.07 11.41 2.13
C TRP A 351 15.06 11.51 0.97
N THR A 352 15.97 12.50 0.98
CA THR A 352 17.01 12.61 -0.06
C THR A 352 17.94 11.41 -0.06
N GLY A 353 18.21 10.81 1.10
CA GLY A 353 18.92 9.53 1.20
C GLY A 353 18.19 8.40 0.49
N HIS A 354 16.89 8.25 0.74
CA HIS A 354 16.06 7.23 0.07
C HIS A 354 15.96 7.46 -1.44
N MET A 355 15.85 8.71 -1.87
CA MET A 355 15.85 9.06 -3.29
C MET A 355 17.20 8.75 -3.96
N GLY A 356 18.31 9.01 -3.27
CA GLY A 356 19.66 8.63 -3.74
C GLY A 356 19.81 7.11 -3.89
N MET A 357 19.32 6.34 -2.92
CA MET A 357 19.32 4.87 -2.99
C MET A 357 18.40 4.35 -4.12
N MET A 358 17.28 5.01 -4.36
CA MET A 358 16.39 4.67 -5.46
C MET A 358 17.07 4.87 -6.83
N GLY A 359 17.85 5.96 -6.97
CA GLY A 359 18.69 6.22 -8.14
C GLY A 359 19.80 5.16 -8.32
N ALA A 360 20.46 4.81 -7.24
CA ALA A 360 21.47 3.74 -7.25
C ALA A 360 20.87 2.39 -7.66
N TYR A 361 19.71 2.01 -7.12
CA TYR A 361 19.01 0.80 -7.48
C TYR A 361 18.55 0.82 -8.95
N SER A 362 18.06 1.95 -9.44
CA SER A 362 17.71 2.09 -10.86
C SER A 362 18.92 1.91 -11.77
N ALA A 363 20.06 2.47 -11.42
CA ALA A 363 21.30 2.29 -12.18
C ALA A 363 21.80 0.84 -12.13
N LEU A 364 21.79 0.21 -10.96
CA LEU A 364 22.20 -1.20 -10.81
C LEU A 364 21.28 -2.14 -11.62
N ASP A 365 19.98 -1.92 -11.58
CA ASP A 365 19.04 -2.74 -12.36
C ASP A 365 19.26 -2.56 -13.87
N ASN A 366 19.38 -1.33 -14.35
CA ASN A 366 19.51 -1.05 -15.77
C ASN A 366 20.88 -1.45 -16.38
N PHE A 367 21.97 -1.25 -15.63
CA PHE A 367 23.32 -1.39 -16.16
C PHE A 367 24.08 -2.62 -15.66
N VAL A 368 23.76 -3.14 -14.47
CA VAL A 368 24.47 -4.25 -13.86
C VAL A 368 23.71 -5.56 -13.99
N THR A 369 22.42 -5.57 -13.66
CA THR A 369 21.59 -6.80 -13.68
C THR A 369 21.65 -7.56 -15.00
N PRO A 370 21.59 -6.92 -16.20
CA PRO A 370 21.62 -7.64 -17.48
C PRO A 370 22.90 -8.48 -17.70
N TRP A 371 24.01 -8.03 -17.15
CA TRP A 371 25.30 -8.73 -17.24
C TRP A 371 25.51 -9.69 -16.07
N LEU A 372 25.15 -9.26 -14.87
CA LEU A 372 25.43 -10.00 -13.65
C LEU A 372 24.60 -11.28 -13.54
N ARG A 373 23.35 -11.26 -13.98
CA ARG A 373 22.45 -12.41 -13.88
C ARG A 373 22.97 -13.63 -14.66
N PRO A 374 23.22 -13.55 -15.98
CA PRO A 374 23.71 -14.70 -16.73
C PRO A 374 25.10 -15.18 -16.31
N ILE A 375 25.96 -14.27 -15.83
CA ILE A 375 27.27 -14.64 -15.28
C ILE A 375 27.10 -15.35 -13.94
N GLY A 376 26.29 -14.81 -13.04
CA GLY A 376 26.01 -15.38 -11.73
C GLY A 376 25.41 -16.78 -11.83
N ASP A 377 24.40 -16.96 -12.68
CA ASP A 377 23.76 -18.26 -12.92
C ASP A 377 24.74 -19.32 -13.44
N ARG A 378 25.75 -18.91 -14.19
CA ARG A 378 26.78 -19.79 -14.74
C ARG A 378 27.91 -20.10 -13.77
N VAL A 379 28.34 -19.11 -12.98
CA VAL A 379 29.56 -19.18 -12.15
C VAL A 379 29.25 -19.64 -10.72
N LEU A 380 28.13 -19.18 -10.15
CA LEU A 380 27.75 -19.53 -8.78
C LEU A 380 27.19 -20.95 -8.71
N LYS A 381 27.96 -21.85 -8.11
CA LYS A 381 27.55 -23.24 -7.91
C LYS A 381 26.68 -23.43 -6.67
N SER A 382 26.86 -22.57 -5.66
CA SER A 382 26.08 -22.63 -4.42
C SER A 382 24.65 -22.10 -4.66
N PRO A 383 23.60 -22.90 -4.34
CA PRO A 383 22.22 -22.42 -4.40
C PRO A 383 21.98 -21.18 -3.54
N GLU A 384 22.58 -21.13 -2.35
CA GLU A 384 22.49 -19.97 -1.45
C GLU A 384 23.06 -18.70 -2.08
N ALA A 385 24.20 -18.78 -2.74
CA ALA A 385 24.83 -17.62 -3.39
C ALA A 385 23.97 -17.12 -4.57
N ARG A 386 23.37 -18.02 -5.35
CA ARG A 386 22.43 -17.68 -6.43
C ARG A 386 21.17 -17.04 -5.89
N TYR A 387 20.56 -17.62 -4.86
CA TYR A 387 19.40 -17.08 -4.20
C TYR A 387 19.63 -15.63 -3.74
N LYS A 388 20.70 -15.38 -2.98
CA LYS A 388 21.06 -14.02 -2.54
C LYS A 388 21.29 -13.05 -3.70
N LEU A 389 21.92 -13.51 -4.78
CA LEU A 389 22.10 -12.69 -5.98
C LEU A 389 20.77 -12.33 -6.64
N HIS A 390 19.87 -13.30 -6.83
CA HIS A 390 18.56 -13.07 -7.41
C HIS A 390 17.73 -12.11 -6.57
N ARG A 391 17.70 -12.28 -5.24
CA ARG A 391 16.99 -11.39 -4.33
C ARG A 391 17.52 -9.95 -4.38
N ARG A 392 18.83 -9.76 -4.48
CA ARG A 392 19.42 -8.42 -4.66
C ARG A 392 18.99 -7.77 -5.97
N MET A 393 19.00 -8.52 -7.06
CA MET A 393 18.53 -8.02 -8.36
C MET A 393 17.04 -7.68 -8.32
N ASP A 394 16.22 -8.49 -7.66
CA ASP A 394 14.82 -8.18 -7.41
C ASP A 394 14.67 -6.89 -6.59
N ALA A 395 15.49 -6.70 -5.53
CA ALA A 395 15.47 -5.49 -4.73
C ALA A 395 15.79 -4.24 -5.57
N TRP A 396 16.79 -4.30 -6.44
CA TRP A 396 17.15 -3.20 -7.33
C TRP A 396 15.99 -2.85 -8.28
N LYS A 397 15.42 -3.86 -8.92
CA LYS A 397 14.33 -3.70 -9.87
C LYS A 397 13.06 -3.13 -9.24
N TYR A 398 12.57 -3.78 -8.18
CA TYR A 398 11.31 -3.41 -7.54
C TYR A 398 11.45 -2.18 -6.62
N GLY A 399 12.61 -1.99 -5.99
CA GLY A 399 12.87 -0.84 -5.12
C GLY A 399 13.11 0.47 -5.86
N SER A 400 13.46 0.43 -7.15
CA SER A 400 13.55 1.61 -8.03
C SER A 400 12.28 1.88 -8.83
N GLY A 401 11.33 0.92 -8.87
CA GLY A 401 10.16 0.98 -9.71
C GLY A 401 10.39 0.58 -11.17
N ASN A 402 11.57 0.05 -11.52
CA ASN A 402 11.90 -0.36 -12.89
C ASN A 402 11.11 -1.57 -13.39
N ASP A 403 10.46 -2.31 -12.50
CA ASP A 403 9.55 -3.40 -12.85
C ASP A 403 8.28 -2.91 -13.55
N CYS A 404 7.90 -1.65 -13.39
CA CYS A 404 6.77 -1.04 -14.05
C CYS A 404 7.19 -0.44 -15.40
N ASN A 405 7.50 -1.29 -16.36
CA ASN A 405 7.71 -0.86 -17.73
C ASN A 405 6.36 -0.52 -18.38
N VAL A 406 6.26 0.70 -18.93
CA VAL A 406 5.08 1.22 -19.63
C VAL A 406 5.30 1.07 -21.13
#